data_a54a4be89a712990356b43ddc40b7c23
#
_entry.id   a54a4be89a712990356b43ddc40b7c23
#
_cell.length_a   1.000
_cell.length_b   1.000
_cell.length_c   1.000
_cell.angle_alpha   90.00
_cell.angle_beta   90.00
_cell.angle_gamma   90.00
#
_symmetry.space_group_name_H-M   'P 1'
#
loop_
_entity.id
_entity.type
_entity.pdbx_description
1 polymer ?
#
loop_
_entity_poly.entity_id
_entity_poly.type
_entity_poly.pdbx_seq_one_letter_code
_entity_poly.pdbx_strand_id
1 'polypeptide(L)'
;MMLHRHAGRHAALVLLACLAAFIAGAAQAQPRPSRVASLNLCTDQLLLALADRGQILSLSRLARDASISFLAHQAAGLPMNDGSAETILFERPDLVLTGIYGQQEQIALLRRQGLEVLPLGPWAGLEDGRGQIRALARRLGHPDRGEALITRIDAALERGRGIVPDRRSILVYERGGWVLAPHSPLSEILVHMGFRLHQEALGLDQGGVARLESIVTMPPDFMLVDAASSQAVDNGTALFAHPALAAAVPPKRRLALPGQLTICGGPSTPVAIDMLSTTVRAKVR
;
A
#
# COMPACT_ATOMS: atom_id res chain seq x y z
N MET A 1 -30.77 -61.98 -30.96
CA MET A 1 -29.62 -61.96 -30.04
C MET A 1 -28.60 -60.92 -30.47
N MET A 2 -28.99 -59.61 -30.56
CA MET A 2 -28.12 -58.51 -31.07
C MET A 2 -28.34 -57.15 -30.38
N LEU A 3 -28.88 -57.08 -29.15
CA LEU A 3 -29.19 -55.81 -28.50
C LEU A 3 -28.26 -55.45 -27.28
N HIS A 4 -27.31 -56.30 -26.88
CA HIS A 4 -26.48 -56.05 -25.69
C HIS A 4 -25.06 -55.50 -25.94
N ARG A 5 -24.66 -55.30 -27.21
CA ARG A 5 -23.29 -54.83 -27.53
C ARG A 5 -23.12 -53.30 -27.57
N HIS A 6 -24.19 -52.53 -27.64
CA HIS A 6 -24.08 -51.07 -27.75
C HIS A 6 -24.07 -50.31 -26.41
N ALA A 7 -24.68 -50.87 -25.34
CA ALA A 7 -24.73 -50.23 -24.04
C ALA A 7 -23.35 -50.11 -23.37
N GLY A 8 -22.47 -51.11 -23.53
CA GLY A 8 -21.13 -51.06 -22.92
C GLY A 8 -20.16 -50.06 -23.57
N ARG A 9 -20.35 -49.73 -24.84
CA ARG A 9 -19.46 -48.77 -25.55
C ARG A 9 -19.80 -47.32 -25.19
N HIS A 10 -21.05 -47.00 -24.93
CA HIS A 10 -21.44 -45.66 -24.50
C HIS A 10 -21.05 -45.39 -23.03
N ALA A 11 -21.14 -46.38 -22.16
CA ALA A 11 -20.69 -46.26 -20.75
C ALA A 11 -19.16 -46.04 -20.65
N ALA A 12 -18.37 -46.76 -21.45
CA ALA A 12 -16.92 -46.59 -21.49
C ALA A 12 -16.51 -45.23 -22.06
N LEU A 13 -17.21 -44.71 -23.07
CA LEU A 13 -16.95 -43.38 -23.66
C LEU A 13 -17.32 -42.24 -22.67
N VAL A 14 -18.38 -42.39 -21.92
CA VAL A 14 -18.79 -41.41 -20.90
C VAL A 14 -17.79 -41.38 -19.73
N LEU A 15 -17.30 -42.56 -19.27
CA LEU A 15 -16.28 -42.63 -18.22
C LEU A 15 -14.93 -42.03 -18.66
N LEU A 16 -14.50 -42.24 -19.94
CA LEU A 16 -13.30 -41.63 -20.46
C LEU A 16 -13.45 -40.10 -20.60
N ALA A 17 -14.60 -39.59 -20.99
CA ALA A 17 -14.87 -38.16 -21.08
C ALA A 17 -14.90 -37.47 -19.70
N CYS A 18 -15.43 -38.13 -18.69
CA CYS A 18 -15.42 -37.63 -17.32
C CYS A 18 -14.00 -37.63 -16.72
N LEU A 19 -13.15 -38.63 -17.01
CA LEU A 19 -11.76 -38.68 -16.56
C LEU A 19 -10.92 -37.61 -17.25
N ALA A 20 -11.14 -37.33 -18.53
CA ALA A 20 -10.47 -36.28 -19.26
C ALA A 20 -10.87 -34.87 -18.78
N ALA A 21 -12.12 -34.66 -18.34
CA ALA A 21 -12.59 -33.40 -17.76
C ALA A 21 -11.99 -33.14 -16.36
N PHE A 22 -11.66 -34.18 -15.59
CA PHE A 22 -10.97 -34.04 -14.28
C PHE A 22 -9.50 -33.65 -14.42
N ILE A 23 -8.84 -34.01 -15.53
CA ILE A 23 -7.43 -33.67 -15.78
C ILE A 23 -7.28 -32.24 -16.33
N ALA A 24 -8.31 -31.68 -16.99
CA ALA A 24 -8.28 -30.32 -17.54
C ALA A 24 -8.47 -29.20 -16.51
N GLY A 25 -8.81 -29.52 -15.26
CA GLY A 25 -9.10 -28.54 -14.21
C GLY A 25 -7.97 -28.25 -13.20
N ALA A 26 -6.80 -28.85 -13.34
CA ALA A 26 -5.65 -28.41 -12.57
C ALA A 26 -5.14 -27.10 -13.19
N ALA A 27 -5.68 -25.95 -12.75
CA ALA A 27 -5.05 -24.67 -12.98
C ALA A 27 -3.57 -24.84 -12.59
N GLN A 28 -2.68 -24.81 -13.57
CA GLN A 28 -1.24 -24.91 -13.30
C GLN A 28 -0.89 -23.73 -12.40
N ALA A 29 -0.70 -24.00 -11.12
CA ALA A 29 -0.21 -22.99 -10.18
C ALA A 29 1.10 -22.47 -10.77
N GLN A 30 1.15 -21.16 -11.07
CA GLN A 30 2.38 -20.56 -11.57
C GLN A 30 3.52 -20.88 -10.59
N PRO A 31 4.67 -21.33 -11.09
CA PRO A 31 5.78 -21.67 -10.20
C PRO A 31 6.12 -20.46 -9.33
N ARG A 32 6.45 -20.75 -8.08
CA ARG A 32 6.87 -19.72 -7.12
C ARG A 32 8.10 -18.99 -7.66
N PRO A 33 8.11 -17.64 -7.70
CA PRO A 33 9.27 -16.90 -8.17
C PRO A 33 10.44 -17.06 -7.20
N SER A 34 11.61 -17.26 -7.75
CA SER A 34 12.88 -17.41 -7.01
C SER A 34 13.79 -16.19 -7.15
N ARG A 35 13.54 -15.33 -8.13
CA ARG A 35 14.35 -14.16 -8.47
C ARG A 35 13.43 -12.94 -8.71
N VAL A 36 13.10 -12.24 -7.63
CA VAL A 36 12.17 -11.11 -7.67
C VAL A 36 12.93 -9.79 -7.61
N ALA A 37 12.76 -8.94 -8.63
CA ALA A 37 13.25 -7.58 -8.64
C ALA A 37 12.11 -6.60 -8.29
N SER A 38 12.40 -5.59 -7.48
CA SER A 38 11.44 -4.54 -7.13
C SER A 38 11.96 -3.17 -7.53
N LEU A 39 11.13 -2.34 -8.17
CA LEU A 39 11.48 -1.05 -8.77
C LEU A 39 10.86 0.15 -8.05
N ASN A 40 10.14 -0.09 -6.94
CA ASN A 40 9.35 0.95 -6.27
C ASN A 40 9.41 0.76 -4.76
N LEU A 41 9.51 1.85 -3.99
CA LEU A 41 9.58 1.80 -2.53
C LEU A 41 8.48 0.98 -1.88
N CYS A 42 7.23 1.10 -2.35
CA CYS A 42 6.11 0.40 -1.72
C CYS A 42 6.14 -1.10 -2.04
N THR A 43 6.55 -1.47 -3.26
CA THR A 43 6.77 -2.87 -3.60
C THR A 43 8.00 -3.46 -2.91
N ASP A 44 9.05 -2.67 -2.64
CA ASP A 44 10.19 -3.09 -1.83
C ASP A 44 9.77 -3.49 -0.42
N GLN A 45 8.94 -2.67 0.23
CA GLN A 45 8.48 -2.94 1.59
C GLN A 45 7.58 -4.18 1.67
N LEU A 46 6.69 -4.37 0.69
CA LEU A 46 5.87 -5.58 0.61
C LEU A 46 6.73 -6.82 0.33
N LEU A 47 7.71 -6.71 -0.57
CA LEU A 47 8.63 -7.81 -0.88
C LEU A 47 9.48 -8.20 0.34
N LEU A 48 10.04 -7.22 1.05
CA LEU A 48 10.79 -7.44 2.30
C LEU A 48 9.95 -8.12 3.40
N ALA A 49 8.66 -7.79 3.47
CA ALA A 49 7.76 -8.33 4.48
C ALA A 49 7.24 -9.74 4.14
N LEU A 50 7.11 -10.08 2.85
CA LEU A 50 6.38 -11.26 2.41
C LEU A 50 7.26 -12.35 1.80
N ALA A 51 8.41 -12.00 1.18
CA ALA A 51 9.29 -12.95 0.52
C ALA A 51 10.31 -13.61 1.47
N ASP A 52 10.89 -14.73 1.05
CA ASP A 52 12.15 -15.19 1.61
C ASP A 52 13.28 -14.27 1.13
N ARG A 53 14.28 -14.03 1.99
CA ARG A 53 15.43 -13.21 1.62
C ARG A 53 16.13 -13.71 0.34
N GLY A 54 16.18 -15.03 0.15
CA GLY A 54 16.77 -15.67 -1.04
C GLY A 54 15.95 -15.48 -2.33
N GLN A 55 14.68 -15.08 -2.26
CA GLN A 55 13.87 -14.74 -3.42
C GLN A 55 14.14 -13.31 -3.93
N ILE A 56 14.71 -12.43 -3.08
CA ILE A 56 14.93 -11.02 -3.40
C ILE A 56 16.19 -10.91 -4.24
N LEU A 57 16.01 -10.66 -5.54
CA LEU A 57 17.11 -10.45 -6.47
C LEU A 57 17.69 -9.06 -6.32
N SER A 58 16.84 -8.03 -6.37
CA SER A 58 17.25 -6.63 -6.16
C SER A 58 16.06 -5.77 -5.72
N LEU A 59 16.37 -4.67 -5.03
CA LEU A 59 15.42 -3.66 -4.55
C LEU A 59 15.74 -2.31 -5.18
N SER A 60 14.78 -1.39 -5.16
CA SER A 60 15.06 0.00 -5.55
C SER A 60 16.02 0.65 -4.54
N ARG A 61 16.75 1.70 -4.98
CA ARG A 61 17.64 2.46 -4.09
C ARG A 61 16.91 3.10 -2.92
N LEU A 62 15.60 3.37 -3.07
CA LEU A 62 14.75 3.95 -2.03
C LEU A 62 14.54 3.01 -0.83
N ALA A 63 14.70 1.70 -1.02
CA ALA A 63 14.52 0.71 0.04
C ALA A 63 15.45 0.93 1.25
N ARG A 64 16.64 1.54 1.04
CA ARG A 64 17.63 1.82 2.11
C ARG A 64 17.53 3.21 2.72
N ASP A 65 16.70 4.09 2.18
CA ASP A 65 16.54 5.43 2.72
C ASP A 65 15.63 5.39 3.95
N ALA A 66 16.22 5.48 5.14
CA ALA A 66 15.49 5.42 6.41
C ALA A 66 14.53 6.60 6.63
N SER A 67 14.63 7.68 5.85
CA SER A 67 13.70 8.80 5.96
C SER A 67 12.32 8.49 5.36
N ILE A 68 12.27 7.57 4.38
CA ILE A 68 11.05 7.21 3.64
C ILE A 68 10.72 5.71 3.67
N SER A 69 11.70 4.84 3.95
CA SER A 69 11.52 3.38 3.99
C SER A 69 11.40 2.88 5.43
N PHE A 70 10.24 2.35 5.78
CA PHE A 70 10.00 1.74 7.10
C PHE A 70 10.88 0.51 7.35
N LEU A 71 11.20 -0.27 6.32
CA LEU A 71 12.03 -1.48 6.41
C LEU A 71 13.48 -1.28 5.93
N ALA A 72 14.00 -0.04 5.95
CA ALA A 72 15.36 0.28 5.47
C ALA A 72 16.45 -0.63 6.08
N HIS A 73 16.34 -0.97 7.37
CA HIS A 73 17.29 -1.85 8.04
C HIS A 73 17.25 -3.30 7.50
N GLN A 74 16.08 -3.80 7.05
CA GLN A 74 15.95 -5.14 6.45
C GLN A 74 16.52 -5.17 5.02
N ALA A 75 16.55 -4.03 4.33
CA ALA A 75 17.16 -3.91 3.01
C ALA A 75 18.71 -3.93 3.05
N ALA A 76 19.31 -3.84 4.24
CA ALA A 76 20.76 -3.87 4.39
C ALA A 76 21.34 -5.19 3.84
N GLY A 77 22.41 -5.08 3.03
CA GLY A 77 23.09 -6.23 2.42
C GLY A 77 22.35 -6.89 1.25
N LEU A 78 21.14 -6.44 0.85
CA LEU A 78 20.49 -6.90 -0.37
C LEU A 78 20.98 -6.08 -1.59
N PRO A 79 21.05 -6.68 -2.81
CA PRO A 79 21.37 -5.93 -4.01
C PRO A 79 20.38 -4.79 -4.31
N MET A 80 20.86 -3.70 -4.89
CA MET A 80 20.05 -2.57 -5.33
C MET A 80 20.13 -2.44 -6.84
N ASN A 81 18.99 -2.24 -7.50
CA ASN A 81 18.93 -1.87 -8.91
C ASN A 81 18.82 -0.33 -9.06
N ASP A 82 19.07 0.15 -10.26
CA ASP A 82 18.93 1.56 -10.61
C ASP A 82 17.56 1.92 -11.19
N GLY A 83 16.68 0.92 -11.28
CA GLY A 83 15.33 1.06 -11.82
C GLY A 83 15.27 1.09 -13.36
N SER A 84 16.41 0.95 -14.09
CA SER A 84 16.42 0.91 -15.55
C SER A 84 15.95 -0.45 -16.09
N ALA A 85 15.30 -0.43 -17.26
CA ALA A 85 14.86 -1.67 -17.91
C ALA A 85 16.07 -2.52 -18.33
N GLU A 86 17.16 -1.92 -18.74
CA GLU A 86 18.40 -2.57 -19.17
C GLU A 86 19.01 -3.38 -18.02
N THR A 87 19.13 -2.77 -16.84
CA THR A 87 19.64 -3.48 -15.64
C THR A 87 18.74 -4.67 -15.30
N ILE A 88 17.43 -4.48 -15.30
CA ILE A 88 16.48 -5.54 -14.99
C ILE A 88 16.53 -6.69 -16.01
N LEU A 89 16.63 -6.39 -17.30
CA LEU A 89 16.79 -7.39 -18.34
C LEU A 89 18.10 -8.18 -18.19
N PHE A 90 19.18 -7.51 -17.80
CA PHE A 90 20.47 -8.15 -17.53
C PHE A 90 20.40 -9.07 -16.30
N GLU A 91 19.73 -8.65 -15.22
CA GLU A 91 19.57 -9.43 -14.00
C GLU A 91 18.70 -10.68 -14.21
N ARG A 92 17.84 -10.72 -15.22
CA ARG A 92 16.94 -11.84 -15.56
C ARG A 92 16.10 -12.31 -14.37
N PRO A 93 15.25 -11.46 -13.79
CA PRO A 93 14.28 -11.88 -12.78
C PRO A 93 13.21 -12.79 -13.40
N ASP A 94 12.58 -13.60 -12.57
CA ASP A 94 11.37 -14.34 -12.95
C ASP A 94 10.08 -13.56 -12.58
N LEU A 95 10.19 -12.53 -11.73
CA LEU A 95 9.11 -11.60 -11.41
C LEU A 95 9.67 -10.19 -11.18
N VAL A 96 9.03 -9.18 -11.77
CA VAL A 96 9.32 -7.77 -11.52
C VAL A 96 8.12 -7.13 -10.82
N LEU A 97 8.35 -6.51 -9.66
CA LEU A 97 7.37 -5.70 -8.94
C LEU A 97 7.61 -4.22 -9.24
N THR A 98 6.55 -3.47 -9.54
CA THR A 98 6.65 -2.05 -9.88
C THR A 98 5.42 -1.28 -9.44
N GLY A 99 5.49 0.06 -9.43
CA GLY A 99 4.33 0.94 -9.30
C GLY A 99 3.53 1.05 -10.59
N ILE A 100 2.37 1.70 -10.52
CA ILE A 100 1.51 1.94 -11.69
C ILE A 100 1.76 3.31 -12.35
N TYR A 101 2.47 4.22 -11.68
CA TYR A 101 2.70 5.58 -12.18
C TYR A 101 4.11 5.77 -12.72
N GLY A 102 4.23 6.50 -13.83
CA GLY A 102 5.50 6.98 -14.36
C GLY A 102 6.37 5.94 -15.07
N GLN A 103 5.95 4.68 -15.20
CA GLN A 103 6.79 3.59 -15.73
C GLN A 103 6.11 2.77 -16.83
N GLN A 104 5.09 3.29 -17.50
CA GLN A 104 4.27 2.52 -18.45
C GLN A 104 5.09 1.96 -19.63
N GLU A 105 5.97 2.78 -20.21
CA GLU A 105 6.83 2.35 -21.32
C GLU A 105 7.83 1.28 -20.89
N GLN A 106 8.42 1.44 -19.71
CA GLN A 106 9.32 0.45 -19.12
C GLN A 106 8.61 -0.88 -18.86
N ILE A 107 7.41 -0.85 -18.26
CA ILE A 107 6.57 -2.04 -18.03
C ILE A 107 6.28 -2.74 -19.36
N ALA A 108 5.90 -1.97 -20.38
CA ALA A 108 5.62 -2.51 -21.71
C ALA A 108 6.87 -3.15 -22.35
N LEU A 109 8.04 -2.53 -22.19
CA LEU A 109 9.31 -3.07 -22.67
C LEU A 109 9.64 -4.40 -21.98
N LEU A 110 9.63 -4.44 -20.65
CA LEU A 110 9.95 -5.64 -19.88
C LEU A 110 9.01 -6.81 -20.25
N ARG A 111 7.71 -6.54 -20.40
CA ARG A 111 6.72 -7.54 -20.83
C ARG A 111 6.97 -8.04 -22.25
N ARG A 112 7.33 -7.16 -23.21
CA ARG A 112 7.71 -7.56 -24.57
C ARG A 112 8.94 -8.47 -24.60
N GLN A 113 9.83 -8.34 -23.62
CA GLN A 113 10.99 -9.21 -23.44
C GLN A 113 10.68 -10.49 -22.66
N GLY A 114 9.41 -10.78 -22.41
CA GLY A 114 8.95 -12.03 -21.79
C GLY A 114 9.02 -12.04 -20.26
N LEU A 115 9.33 -10.93 -19.60
CA LEU A 115 9.32 -10.87 -18.13
C LEU A 115 7.89 -10.74 -17.59
N GLU A 116 7.62 -11.46 -16.51
CA GLU A 116 6.41 -11.24 -15.72
C GLU A 116 6.56 -9.94 -14.93
N VAL A 117 5.66 -8.97 -15.16
CA VAL A 117 5.65 -7.68 -14.47
C VAL A 117 4.32 -7.52 -13.74
N LEU A 118 4.37 -7.44 -12.42
CA LEU A 118 3.24 -7.22 -11.53
C LEU A 118 3.25 -5.77 -11.02
N PRO A 119 2.42 -4.88 -11.60
CA PRO A 119 2.27 -3.53 -11.10
C PRO A 119 1.34 -3.52 -9.88
N LEU A 120 1.75 -2.82 -8.80
CA LEU A 120 0.95 -2.56 -7.62
C LEU A 120 0.68 -1.06 -7.51
N GLY A 121 -0.60 -0.70 -7.41
CA GLY A 121 -1.02 0.69 -7.21
C GLY A 121 -0.98 1.12 -5.75
N PRO A 122 -1.11 2.42 -5.47
CA PRO A 122 -1.49 2.88 -4.15
C PRO A 122 -2.80 2.21 -3.73
N TRP A 123 -2.93 1.95 -2.45
CA TRP A 123 -4.18 1.38 -1.94
C TRP A 123 -5.33 2.36 -2.12
N ALA A 124 -6.41 1.92 -2.76
CA ALA A 124 -7.65 2.68 -2.88
C ALA A 124 -8.50 2.64 -1.60
N GLY A 125 -8.01 2.02 -0.53
CA GLY A 125 -8.61 1.86 0.77
C GLY A 125 -7.97 0.66 1.49
N LEU A 126 -8.40 0.39 2.72
CA LEU A 126 -7.85 -0.71 3.52
C LEU A 126 -8.19 -2.09 2.94
N GLU A 127 -9.37 -2.26 2.36
CA GLU A 127 -9.76 -3.55 1.76
C GLU A 127 -8.97 -3.85 0.48
N ASP A 128 -8.75 -2.86 -0.38
CA ASP A 128 -7.86 -3.00 -1.53
C ASP A 128 -6.45 -3.39 -1.07
N GLY A 129 -5.94 -2.76 -0.02
CA GLY A 129 -4.65 -3.10 0.58
C GLY A 129 -4.57 -4.57 1.04
N ARG A 130 -5.61 -5.08 1.71
CA ARG A 130 -5.70 -6.51 2.07
C ARG A 130 -5.67 -7.40 0.84
N GLY A 131 -6.40 -7.01 -0.21
CA GLY A 131 -6.42 -7.71 -1.50
C GLY A 131 -5.04 -7.78 -2.14
N GLN A 132 -4.31 -6.66 -2.20
CA GLN A 132 -2.95 -6.59 -2.74
C GLN A 132 -1.96 -7.43 -1.92
N ILE A 133 -2.00 -7.37 -0.58
CA ILE A 133 -1.17 -8.20 0.31
C ILE A 133 -1.42 -9.69 0.03
N ARG A 134 -2.68 -10.13 -0.01
CA ARG A 134 -3.04 -11.53 -0.28
C ARG A 134 -2.56 -11.99 -1.65
N ALA A 135 -2.79 -11.18 -2.67
CA ALA A 135 -2.40 -11.50 -4.05
C ALA A 135 -0.88 -11.66 -4.16
N LEU A 136 -0.10 -10.71 -3.62
CA LEU A 136 1.35 -10.76 -3.65
C LEU A 136 1.89 -11.92 -2.81
N ALA A 137 1.37 -12.11 -1.59
CA ALA A 137 1.81 -13.21 -0.72
C ALA A 137 1.60 -14.58 -1.36
N ARG A 138 0.43 -14.81 -2.01
CA ARG A 138 0.17 -16.03 -2.79
C ARG A 138 1.13 -16.18 -3.95
N ARG A 139 1.38 -15.10 -4.73
CA ARG A 139 2.31 -15.13 -5.87
C ARG A 139 3.74 -15.46 -5.43
N LEU A 140 4.16 -14.97 -4.26
CA LEU A 140 5.46 -15.25 -3.66
C LEU A 140 5.55 -16.64 -3.00
N GLY A 141 4.43 -17.36 -2.84
CA GLY A 141 4.36 -18.67 -2.20
C GLY A 141 4.33 -18.62 -0.67
N HIS A 142 3.92 -17.48 -0.09
CA HIS A 142 3.85 -17.26 1.36
C HIS A 142 2.48 -16.71 1.82
N PRO A 143 1.35 -17.37 1.51
CA PRO A 143 0.03 -16.87 1.86
C PRO A 143 -0.12 -16.58 3.36
N ASP A 144 0.47 -17.40 4.23
CA ASP A 144 0.39 -17.24 5.68
C ASP A 144 1.04 -15.95 6.17
N ARG A 145 2.12 -15.48 5.52
CA ARG A 145 2.74 -14.18 5.84
C ARG A 145 1.82 -13.02 5.50
N GLY A 146 1.08 -13.15 4.38
CA GLY A 146 0.05 -12.18 4.00
C GLY A 146 -1.04 -12.07 5.04
N GLU A 147 -1.62 -13.19 5.45
CA GLU A 147 -2.68 -13.21 6.47
C GLU A 147 -2.16 -12.73 7.85
N ALA A 148 -0.93 -13.09 8.21
CA ALA A 148 -0.31 -12.58 9.44
C ALA A 148 -0.12 -11.05 9.42
N LEU A 149 0.26 -10.46 8.28
CA LEU A 149 0.35 -9.00 8.13
C LEU A 149 -1.04 -8.35 8.24
N ILE A 150 -2.05 -8.90 7.56
CA ILE A 150 -3.44 -8.41 7.62
C ILE A 150 -3.96 -8.49 9.05
N THR A 151 -3.76 -9.60 9.75
CA THR A 151 -4.16 -9.77 11.16
C THR A 151 -3.54 -8.67 12.05
N ARG A 152 -2.28 -8.29 11.83
CA ARG A 152 -1.66 -7.19 12.59
C ARG A 152 -2.30 -5.85 12.28
N ILE A 153 -2.64 -5.58 11.02
CA ILE A 153 -3.35 -4.36 10.61
C ILE A 153 -4.72 -4.31 11.28
N ASP A 154 -5.50 -5.39 11.22
CA ASP A 154 -6.84 -5.46 11.77
C ASP A 154 -6.84 -5.34 13.30
N ALA A 155 -5.88 -5.96 13.97
CA ALA A 155 -5.71 -5.81 15.42
C ALA A 155 -5.34 -4.38 15.83
N ALA A 156 -4.54 -3.67 15.03
CA ALA A 156 -4.24 -2.26 15.28
C ALA A 156 -5.46 -1.37 15.06
N LEU A 157 -6.23 -1.61 13.99
CA LEU A 157 -7.51 -0.93 13.75
C LEU A 157 -8.46 -1.12 14.91
N GLU A 158 -8.61 -2.35 15.42
CA GLU A 158 -9.50 -2.61 16.56
C GLU A 158 -9.08 -1.84 17.82
N ARG A 159 -7.77 -1.75 18.11
CA ARG A 159 -7.28 -0.93 19.24
C ARG A 159 -7.53 0.57 19.07
N GLY A 160 -7.59 1.03 17.82
CA GLY A 160 -7.84 2.44 17.45
C GLY A 160 -9.32 2.80 17.26
N ARG A 161 -10.23 1.84 17.34
CA ARG A 161 -11.65 2.04 17.03
C ARG A 161 -12.31 3.05 17.97
N GLY A 162 -12.91 4.10 17.40
CA GLY A 162 -13.78 5.04 18.12
C GLY A 162 -13.12 5.78 19.29
N ILE A 163 -11.79 5.95 19.27
CA ILE A 163 -11.05 6.61 20.37
C ILE A 163 -11.21 8.14 20.40
N VAL A 164 -11.80 8.72 19.35
CA VAL A 164 -12.04 10.17 19.23
C VAL A 164 -13.45 10.47 19.71
N PRO A 165 -13.61 11.25 20.79
CA PRO A 165 -14.93 11.69 21.24
C PRO A 165 -15.49 12.79 20.32
N ASP A 166 -16.82 12.97 20.32
CA ASP A 166 -17.55 14.09 19.70
C ASP A 166 -17.30 14.31 18.20
N ARG A 167 -16.85 13.29 17.47
CA ARG A 167 -16.62 13.33 16.02
C ARG A 167 -15.85 14.59 15.57
N ARG A 168 -14.75 14.90 16.25
CA ARG A 168 -13.86 16.01 15.89
C ARG A 168 -13.46 15.93 14.42
N SER A 169 -13.34 17.11 13.78
CA SER A 169 -12.89 17.19 12.40
C SER A 169 -11.36 17.11 12.29
N ILE A 170 -10.86 16.44 11.25
CA ILE A 170 -9.44 16.35 10.96
C ILE A 170 -9.17 16.57 9.47
N LEU A 171 -8.12 17.32 9.16
CA LEU A 171 -7.58 17.50 7.81
C LEU A 171 -6.20 16.83 7.71
N VAL A 172 -6.03 15.90 6.79
CA VAL A 172 -4.70 15.40 6.41
C VAL A 172 -4.11 16.39 5.43
N TYR A 173 -3.08 17.10 5.86
CA TYR A 173 -2.50 18.21 5.10
C TYR A 173 -1.05 17.91 4.79
N GLU A 174 -0.78 17.70 3.54
CA GLU A 174 0.53 17.29 3.05
C GLU A 174 1.28 18.46 2.38
N ARG A 175 2.49 18.18 1.99
CA ARG A 175 3.37 19.10 1.27
C ARG A 175 2.66 19.75 0.08
N GLY A 176 2.87 21.05 -0.11
CA GLY A 176 2.22 21.83 -1.18
C GLY A 176 0.74 22.09 -0.97
N GLY A 177 0.20 21.83 0.22
CA GLY A 177 -1.22 22.01 0.50
C GLY A 177 -2.09 20.86 0.03
N TRP A 178 -1.49 19.73 -0.31
CA TRP A 178 -2.24 18.56 -0.77
C TRP A 178 -3.05 17.95 0.37
N VAL A 179 -4.28 17.54 0.07
CA VAL A 179 -5.23 16.90 0.96
C VAL A 179 -5.63 15.57 0.36
N LEU A 180 -5.59 14.51 1.16
CA LEU A 180 -5.89 13.15 0.70
C LEU A 180 -7.39 12.98 0.37
N ALA A 181 -7.67 12.07 -0.56
CA ALA A 181 -9.03 11.64 -0.84
C ALA A 181 -9.67 10.92 0.37
N PRO A 182 -10.99 10.99 0.56
CA PRO A 182 -11.71 10.33 1.65
C PRO A 182 -11.49 8.81 1.71
N HIS A 183 -11.28 8.18 0.57
CA HIS A 183 -11.07 6.72 0.46
C HIS A 183 -9.59 6.33 0.53
N SER A 184 -8.67 7.25 0.83
CA SER A 184 -7.29 6.85 1.08
C SER A 184 -7.19 6.02 2.36
N PRO A 185 -6.23 5.08 2.47
CA PRO A 185 -6.09 4.24 3.67
C PRO A 185 -5.96 5.06 4.96
N LEU A 186 -5.22 6.17 4.91
CA LEU A 186 -5.03 7.04 6.06
C LEU A 186 -6.34 7.75 6.46
N SER A 187 -7.12 8.20 5.48
CA SER A 187 -8.45 8.78 5.73
C SER A 187 -9.42 7.76 6.34
N GLU A 188 -9.43 6.52 5.84
CA GLU A 188 -10.24 5.44 6.41
C GLU A 188 -9.83 5.10 7.85
N ILE A 189 -8.53 5.06 8.16
CA ILE A 189 -8.01 4.88 9.53
C ILE A 189 -8.54 5.99 10.45
N LEU A 190 -8.49 7.25 10.02
CA LEU A 190 -8.97 8.38 10.83
C LEU A 190 -10.49 8.31 11.08
N VAL A 191 -11.27 7.95 10.06
CA VAL A 191 -12.73 7.73 10.20
C VAL A 191 -12.99 6.58 11.17
N HIS A 192 -12.24 5.48 11.08
CA HIS A 192 -12.34 4.35 11.98
C HIS A 192 -12.03 4.73 13.45
N MET A 193 -11.09 5.66 13.65
CA MET A 193 -10.79 6.23 14.96
C MET A 193 -11.89 7.15 15.52
N GLY A 194 -12.87 7.56 14.69
CA GLY A 194 -14.00 8.42 15.07
C GLY A 194 -13.91 9.85 14.59
N PHE A 195 -12.90 10.23 13.82
CA PHE A 195 -12.83 11.55 13.21
C PHE A 195 -13.86 11.72 12.08
N ARG A 196 -14.24 12.97 11.84
CA ARG A 196 -14.91 13.42 10.63
C ARG A 196 -13.86 14.08 9.72
N LEU A 197 -13.82 13.67 8.46
CA LEU A 197 -12.90 14.26 7.48
C LEU A 197 -13.30 15.70 7.16
N HIS A 198 -12.35 16.63 7.23
CA HIS A 198 -12.61 18.05 7.05
C HIS A 198 -12.59 18.48 5.58
N GLN A 199 -11.96 17.72 4.69
CA GLN A 199 -11.88 18.00 3.25
C GLN A 199 -13.25 18.14 2.59
N GLU A 200 -14.28 17.43 3.08
CA GLU A 200 -15.66 17.56 2.60
C GLU A 200 -16.21 18.99 2.81
N ALA A 201 -15.92 19.59 3.99
CA ALA A 201 -16.31 20.97 4.28
C ALA A 201 -15.59 22.00 3.41
N LEU A 202 -14.43 21.62 2.84
CA LEU A 202 -13.66 22.45 1.91
C LEU A 202 -14.05 22.23 0.44
N GLY A 203 -15.01 21.36 0.14
CA GLY A 203 -15.39 21.00 -1.23
C GLY A 203 -14.33 20.15 -1.95
N LEU A 204 -13.50 19.41 -1.20
CA LEU A 204 -12.43 18.56 -1.71
C LEU A 204 -12.79 17.07 -1.58
N ASP A 205 -13.95 16.68 -2.11
CA ASP A 205 -14.50 15.32 -1.98
C ASP A 205 -13.64 14.23 -2.64
N GLN A 206 -12.75 14.61 -3.55
CA GLN A 206 -11.79 13.70 -4.20
C GLN A 206 -10.35 13.96 -3.75
N GLY A 207 -10.15 14.73 -2.68
CA GLY A 207 -8.85 15.27 -2.33
C GLY A 207 -8.45 16.43 -3.26
N GLY A 208 -7.21 16.87 -3.18
CA GLY A 208 -6.69 17.97 -4.00
C GLY A 208 -5.89 18.98 -3.21
N VAL A 209 -5.75 20.20 -3.72
CA VAL A 209 -4.98 21.26 -3.06
C VAL A 209 -5.91 22.17 -2.28
N ALA A 210 -5.77 22.19 -0.94
CA ALA A 210 -6.47 23.15 -0.09
C ALA A 210 -5.73 24.49 -0.07
N ARG A 211 -6.44 25.56 -0.34
CA ARG A 211 -5.91 26.94 -0.21
C ARG A 211 -5.81 27.30 1.27
N LEU A 212 -4.77 28.05 1.62
CA LEU A 212 -4.57 28.53 2.99
C LEU A 212 -5.78 29.33 3.50
N GLU A 213 -6.34 30.17 2.65
CA GLU A 213 -7.50 31.02 2.97
C GLU A 213 -8.72 30.18 3.36
N SER A 214 -8.98 29.07 2.66
CA SER A 214 -10.07 28.16 2.98
C SER A 214 -9.89 27.52 4.35
N ILE A 215 -8.66 27.09 4.69
CA ILE A 215 -8.35 26.50 5.99
C ILE A 215 -8.45 27.53 7.11
N VAL A 216 -8.04 28.79 6.87
CA VAL A 216 -8.10 29.87 7.86
C VAL A 216 -9.55 30.29 8.11
N THR A 217 -10.38 30.31 7.07
CA THR A 217 -11.81 30.69 7.16
C THR A 217 -12.64 29.59 7.82
N MET A 218 -12.34 28.31 7.52
CA MET A 218 -13.01 27.15 8.10
C MET A 218 -11.95 26.19 8.66
N PRO A 219 -11.41 26.44 9.86
CA PRO A 219 -10.34 25.61 10.39
C PRO A 219 -10.86 24.25 10.88
N PRO A 220 -10.11 23.15 10.62
CA PRO A 220 -10.41 21.84 11.22
C PRO A 220 -10.16 21.87 12.73
N ASP A 221 -10.75 20.96 13.49
CA ASP A 221 -10.42 20.78 14.91
C ASP A 221 -8.97 20.30 15.06
N PHE A 222 -8.54 19.40 14.19
CA PHE A 222 -7.19 18.86 14.15
C PHE A 222 -6.63 18.81 12.72
N MET A 223 -5.31 18.87 12.61
CA MET A 223 -4.59 18.68 11.35
C MET A 223 -3.55 17.57 11.54
N LEU A 224 -3.52 16.61 10.63
CA LEU A 224 -2.47 15.60 10.56
C LEU A 224 -1.45 16.03 9.51
N VAL A 225 -0.18 16.06 9.89
CA VAL A 225 0.94 16.47 9.05
C VAL A 225 2.07 15.46 9.09
N ASP A 226 2.96 15.48 8.11
CA ASP A 226 4.21 14.73 8.19
C ASP A 226 5.11 15.36 9.30
N ALA A 227 5.66 14.54 10.15
CA ALA A 227 6.54 14.96 11.24
C ALA A 227 7.77 15.74 10.73
N ALA A 228 8.31 15.41 9.56
CA ALA A 228 9.42 16.10 8.94
C ALA A 228 9.04 17.50 8.41
N SER A 229 7.77 17.72 8.08
CA SER A 229 7.29 18.98 7.48
C SER A 229 7.49 20.19 8.39
N SER A 230 7.56 20.00 9.70
CA SER A 230 7.81 21.08 10.67
C SER A 230 9.26 21.59 10.68
N GLN A 231 10.18 20.84 10.09
CA GLN A 231 11.62 21.13 10.07
C GLN A 231 12.13 21.47 8.66
N ALA A 232 11.36 21.22 7.60
CA ALA A 232 11.75 21.47 6.25
C ALA A 232 11.46 22.93 5.85
N VAL A 233 12.44 23.59 5.24
CA VAL A 233 12.31 24.99 4.77
C VAL A 233 12.45 25.01 3.25
N ASP A 234 11.37 24.70 2.56
CA ASP A 234 11.26 24.83 1.12
C ASP A 234 9.84 25.30 0.71
N ASN A 235 9.64 25.57 -0.59
CA ASN A 235 8.35 26.07 -1.09
C ASN A 235 7.17 25.12 -0.79
N GLY A 236 7.40 23.80 -0.74
CA GLY A 236 6.35 22.81 -0.45
C GLY A 236 5.94 22.79 1.03
N THR A 237 6.82 23.20 1.92
CA THR A 237 6.61 23.21 3.37
C THR A 237 6.38 24.61 3.96
N ALA A 238 6.58 25.66 3.16
CA ALA A 238 6.41 27.05 3.58
C ALA A 238 5.02 27.34 4.20
N LEU A 239 3.98 26.70 3.69
CA LEU A 239 2.62 26.83 4.22
C LEU A 239 2.48 26.37 5.68
N PHE A 240 3.24 25.36 6.13
CA PHE A 240 3.18 24.87 7.51
C PHE A 240 3.71 25.89 8.52
N ALA A 241 4.64 26.75 8.11
CA ALA A 241 5.22 27.82 8.92
C ALA A 241 4.43 29.15 8.83
N HIS A 242 3.41 29.23 7.98
CA HIS A 242 2.68 30.46 7.76
C HIS A 242 1.93 30.92 9.04
N PRO A 243 2.06 32.19 9.50
CA PRO A 243 1.47 32.67 10.75
C PRO A 243 -0.06 32.49 10.80
N ALA A 244 -0.77 32.70 9.69
CA ALA A 244 -2.22 32.51 9.61
C ALA A 244 -2.62 31.06 9.86
N LEU A 245 -1.87 30.08 9.31
CA LEU A 245 -2.11 28.66 9.59
C LEU A 245 -1.82 28.33 11.06
N ALA A 246 -0.75 28.90 11.63
CA ALA A 246 -0.40 28.69 13.03
C ALA A 246 -1.46 29.26 13.99
N ALA A 247 -2.10 30.37 13.63
CA ALA A 247 -3.23 30.94 14.36
C ALA A 247 -4.49 30.10 14.24
N ALA A 248 -4.84 29.66 13.03
CA ALA A 248 -6.05 28.88 12.74
C ALA A 248 -5.96 27.45 13.32
N VAL A 249 -4.82 26.78 13.17
CA VAL A 249 -4.55 25.42 13.66
C VAL A 249 -3.21 25.42 14.42
N PRO A 250 -3.22 25.81 15.71
CA PRO A 250 -2.00 25.89 16.51
C PRO A 250 -1.35 24.52 16.73
N PRO A 251 -0.05 24.45 17.12
CA PRO A 251 0.70 23.21 17.26
C PRO A 251 0.05 22.16 18.16
N LYS A 252 -0.68 22.58 19.19
CA LYS A 252 -1.43 21.66 20.07
C LYS A 252 -2.54 20.89 19.33
N ARG A 253 -3.08 21.43 18.24
CA ARG A 253 -4.10 20.81 17.37
C ARG A 253 -3.48 20.11 16.14
N ARG A 254 -2.15 20.05 16.06
CA ARG A 254 -1.47 19.31 14.99
C ARG A 254 -1.03 17.94 15.51
N LEU A 255 -1.45 16.90 14.83
CA LEU A 255 -0.97 15.53 14.97
C LEU A 255 0.14 15.34 13.94
N ALA A 256 1.15 14.55 14.26
CA ALA A 256 2.25 14.29 13.33
C ALA A 256 2.54 12.79 13.26
N LEU A 257 2.80 12.31 12.05
CA LEU A 257 3.32 10.98 11.78
C LEU A 257 4.60 11.09 10.93
N PRO A 258 5.60 10.23 11.16
CA PRO A 258 6.73 10.11 10.24
C PRO A 258 6.28 9.64 8.85
N GLY A 259 6.75 10.29 7.79
CA GLY A 259 6.38 9.99 6.40
C GLY A 259 6.63 8.52 6.02
N GLN A 260 7.70 7.91 6.53
CA GLN A 260 7.97 6.49 6.33
C GLN A 260 6.84 5.54 6.80
N LEU A 261 5.91 6.00 7.64
CA LEU A 261 4.75 5.22 8.08
C LEU A 261 3.52 5.40 7.19
N THR A 262 3.47 6.45 6.37
CA THR A 262 2.30 6.85 5.60
C THR A 262 2.49 6.81 4.09
N ILE A 263 3.74 6.89 3.58
CA ILE A 263 4.05 6.86 2.14
C ILE A 263 3.54 5.57 1.48
N CYS A 264 3.70 4.42 2.16
CA CYS A 264 3.28 3.12 1.64
C CYS A 264 2.34 2.42 2.60
N GLY A 265 1.31 1.76 2.06
CA GLY A 265 0.54 0.77 2.80
C GLY A 265 1.34 -0.54 2.96
N GLY A 266 1.05 -1.30 4.02
CA GLY A 266 1.68 -2.60 4.26
C GLY A 266 2.28 -2.75 5.66
N PRO A 267 3.56 -3.12 5.77
CA PRO A 267 4.18 -3.45 7.05
C PRO A 267 4.26 -2.28 8.04
N SER A 268 4.26 -1.03 7.56
CA SER A 268 4.23 0.19 8.38
C SER A 268 2.84 0.49 8.96
N THR A 269 1.78 0.02 8.31
CA THR A 269 0.38 0.39 8.63
C THR A 269 0.00 0.11 10.11
N PRO A 270 0.26 -1.06 10.71
CA PRO A 270 -0.09 -1.27 12.12
C PRO A 270 0.65 -0.33 13.05
N VAL A 271 1.92 0.00 12.76
CA VAL A 271 2.71 0.94 13.56
C VAL A 271 2.19 2.37 13.43
N ALA A 272 1.80 2.79 12.22
CA ALA A 272 1.15 4.08 11.99
C ALA A 272 -0.13 4.23 12.81
N ILE A 273 -0.99 3.20 12.81
CA ILE A 273 -2.25 3.18 13.57
C ILE A 273 -1.97 3.27 15.09
N ASP A 274 -1.04 2.49 15.61
CA ASP A 274 -0.73 2.49 17.06
C ASP A 274 -0.11 3.83 17.50
N MET A 275 0.81 4.40 16.70
CA MET A 275 1.39 5.72 16.97
C MET A 275 0.33 6.82 16.94
N LEU A 276 -0.53 6.79 15.93
CA LEU A 276 -1.64 7.74 15.80
C LEU A 276 -2.61 7.61 16.96
N SER A 277 -2.98 6.38 17.36
CA SER A 277 -3.84 6.11 18.51
C SER A 277 -3.25 6.67 19.81
N THR A 278 -1.95 6.52 20.02
CA THR A 278 -1.24 7.08 21.17
C THR A 278 -1.30 8.61 21.18
N THR A 279 -1.03 9.23 20.01
CA THR A 279 -1.05 10.69 19.85
C THR A 279 -2.45 11.27 20.03
N VAL A 280 -3.47 10.58 19.48
CA VAL A 280 -4.88 10.96 19.63
C VAL A 280 -5.30 10.93 21.11
N ARG A 281 -5.01 9.84 21.82
CA ARG A 281 -5.34 9.73 23.25
C ARG A 281 -4.67 10.82 24.11
N ALA A 282 -3.49 11.28 23.70
CA ALA A 282 -2.76 12.34 24.40
C ALA A 282 -3.30 13.76 24.11
N LYS A 283 -3.74 14.03 22.87
CA LYS A 283 -4.06 15.39 22.40
C LYS A 283 -5.54 15.66 22.19
N VAL A 284 -6.34 14.63 21.89
CA VAL A 284 -7.77 14.74 21.57
C VAL A 284 -8.57 14.31 22.80
N ARG A 285 -8.95 15.28 23.61
CA ARG A 285 -9.75 15.09 24.83
C ARG A 285 -11.05 15.89 24.75
#